data_36275b7bfab3b45f313149a79fb0e9c8
#
_entry.id   36275b7bfab3b45f313149a79fb0e9c8
#
_cell.length_a   1.000
_cell.length_b   1.000
_cell.length_c   1.000
_cell.angle_alpha   90.00
_cell.angle_beta   90.00
_cell.angle_gamma   90.00
#
_symmetry.space_group_name_H-M   'P 1'
#
loop_
_entity.id
_entity.type
_entity.pdbx_description
1 polymer ?
#
loop_
_entity_poly.entity_id
_entity_poly.type
_entity_poly.pdbx_seq_one_letter_code
_entity_poly.pdbx_strand_id
1 'polypeptide(L)'
;MKTLIHPSQPNAYKEKASHGDVLMPVRRYRCVAPYSYGGLALHWHEEMEAAWIEDGSVRYDINFETFTVRKDDILLISPHAFHSAHAFAGTGMISDSLVFHLDLLGGQVPDACTIRYIAPIQTGKKRFVPVVHPGQPGHEQLLACLKKLLAGVEDANDSWRLAPDPLKREGAERVVEELYRKELLFRFFRLAYQYGYVTGNENTAAGMEHTEKLKEVLTYIQTHYTENLTIDELAGICHFSRAHFMSFFHRYTGMTCVEYINRFRLYHAAQLLAETDRPVMETAMENGFHNISYFNKKFRGQFGITPKEYRAAVRRLEK
;
A
#
# COMPACT_ATOMS: atom_id res chain seq x y z
N MET A 1 19.59 14.38 -1.03
CA MET A 1 19.65 13.69 -2.33
C MET A 1 18.28 13.08 -2.55
N LYS A 2 17.59 13.45 -3.62
CA LYS A 2 16.17 13.16 -3.84
C LYS A 2 16.01 11.69 -4.22
N THR A 3 15.48 10.88 -3.34
CA THR A 3 14.94 9.59 -3.73
C THR A 3 13.62 9.87 -4.44
N LEU A 4 13.69 9.97 -5.76
CA LEU A 4 12.52 9.91 -6.62
C LEU A 4 11.96 8.49 -6.44
N ILE A 5 10.89 8.37 -5.65
CA ILE A 5 9.97 7.27 -5.86
C ILE A 5 9.43 7.51 -7.27
N HIS A 6 9.98 6.79 -8.25
CA HIS A 6 9.35 6.67 -9.54
C HIS A 6 7.88 6.35 -9.27
N PRO A 7 6.93 7.03 -9.89
CA PRO A 7 5.56 6.58 -9.92
C PRO A 7 5.51 5.32 -10.78
N SER A 8 6.14 4.25 -10.27
CA SER A 8 6.16 2.96 -10.91
C SER A 8 4.80 2.35 -10.75
N GLN A 9 4.10 2.35 -11.86
CA GLN A 9 2.92 1.58 -12.19
C GLN A 9 1.67 1.84 -11.35
N PRO A 10 0.62 2.39 -11.96
CA PRO A 10 -0.73 2.36 -11.42
C PRO A 10 -1.31 0.96 -11.66
N ASN A 11 -0.71 0.00 -10.99
CA ASN A 11 -1.33 -1.28 -10.92
C ASN A 11 -2.22 -1.27 -9.71
N ALA A 12 -3.50 -1.35 -10.01
CA ALA A 12 -4.43 -1.97 -9.13
C ALA A 12 -4.11 -1.77 -7.65
N TYR A 13 -4.95 -1.26 -6.89
CA TYR A 13 -4.90 -1.29 -5.44
C TYR A 13 -4.24 -2.53 -4.81
N LYS A 14 -4.12 -3.66 -5.53
CA LYS A 14 -3.18 -4.72 -5.17
C LYS A 14 -1.77 -4.30 -5.59
N GLU A 15 -0.92 -4.06 -4.64
CA GLU A 15 0.49 -3.79 -4.88
C GLU A 15 1.12 -4.98 -5.61
N LYS A 16 1.83 -4.72 -6.71
CA LYS A 16 2.54 -5.76 -7.47
C LYS A 16 4.00 -5.94 -7.02
N ALA A 17 4.44 -5.13 -6.07
CA ALA A 17 5.78 -5.26 -5.55
C ALA A 17 5.95 -6.62 -4.87
N SER A 18 7.05 -7.31 -5.16
CA SER A 18 7.45 -8.47 -4.38
C SER A 18 8.14 -7.99 -3.11
N HIS A 19 7.56 -8.29 -1.97
CA HIS A 19 8.11 -7.89 -0.67
C HIS A 19 9.12 -8.93 -0.17
N GLY A 20 10.36 -8.83 -0.62
CA GLY A 20 11.42 -9.78 -0.32
C GLY A 20 11.63 -10.84 -1.41
N ASP A 21 12.36 -11.89 -1.09
CA ASP A 21 12.58 -13.04 -1.97
C ASP A 21 11.68 -14.22 -1.57
N VAL A 22 11.68 -15.28 -2.41
CA VAL A 22 10.83 -16.47 -2.20
C VAL A 22 11.14 -17.20 -0.88
N LEU A 23 12.38 -17.12 -0.40
CA LEU A 23 12.81 -17.82 0.83
C LEU A 23 12.65 -16.93 2.07
N MET A 24 12.65 -15.60 1.89
CA MET A 24 12.47 -14.63 2.95
C MET A 24 11.58 -13.48 2.46
N PRO A 25 10.25 -13.67 2.42
CA PRO A 25 9.30 -12.66 1.98
C PRO A 25 9.11 -11.58 3.06
N VAL A 26 10.17 -10.77 3.25
CA VAL A 26 10.24 -9.63 4.18
C VAL A 26 10.91 -8.47 3.47
N ARG A 27 10.32 -7.28 3.54
CA ARG A 27 10.90 -6.05 3.00
C ARG A 27 10.73 -4.89 3.95
N ARG A 28 11.74 -4.03 4.00
CA ARG A 28 11.70 -2.77 4.74
C ARG A 28 11.56 -1.61 3.77
N TYR A 29 10.76 -0.62 4.14
CA TYR A 29 10.57 0.61 3.40
C TYR A 29 10.70 1.80 4.34
N ARG A 30 11.65 2.68 4.04
CA ARG A 30 11.77 3.97 4.71
C ARG A 30 11.11 5.04 3.84
N CYS A 31 10.08 5.65 4.36
CA CYS A 31 9.31 6.67 3.67
C CYS A 31 9.55 8.04 4.30
N VAL A 32 9.79 9.06 3.46
CA VAL A 32 9.99 10.45 3.88
C VAL A 32 8.97 11.32 3.16
N ALA A 33 8.04 11.93 3.90
CA ALA A 33 7.14 12.95 3.40
C ALA A 33 7.68 14.37 3.75
N PRO A 34 7.37 15.43 3.02
CA PRO A 34 6.30 15.47 2.03
C PRO A 34 6.69 14.73 0.74
N TYR A 35 5.83 13.86 0.33
CA TYR A 35 5.91 13.33 -1.02
C TYR A 35 5.65 14.48 -2.00
N SER A 36 6.43 14.58 -3.04
CA SER A 36 6.28 15.61 -4.08
C SER A 36 4.90 15.58 -4.76
N TYR A 37 4.06 14.58 -4.46
CA TYR A 37 2.78 14.28 -5.12
C TYR A 37 1.65 13.81 -4.18
N GLY A 38 1.61 14.26 -2.96
CA GLY A 38 0.36 14.25 -2.17
C GLY A 38 0.03 13.00 -1.36
N GLY A 39 0.94 12.02 -1.20
CA GLY A 39 0.71 10.90 -0.28
C GLY A 39 0.92 9.51 -0.89
N LEU A 40 0.69 8.47 -0.08
CA LEU A 40 0.63 7.08 -0.49
C LEU A 40 -0.74 6.82 -1.11
N ALA A 41 -0.78 6.40 -2.37
CA ALA A 41 -2.04 6.08 -3.05
C ALA A 41 -2.74 4.90 -2.35
N LEU A 42 -4.07 4.86 -2.43
CA LEU A 42 -4.85 3.74 -1.92
C LEU A 42 -4.38 2.43 -2.56
N HIS A 43 -4.02 1.45 -1.76
CA HIS A 43 -3.62 0.11 -2.21
C HIS A 43 -3.90 -0.95 -1.13
N TRP A 44 -3.65 -2.19 -1.46
CA TRP A 44 -3.68 -3.33 -0.55
C TRP A 44 -2.68 -4.40 -1.01
N HIS A 45 -2.22 -5.21 -0.10
CA HIS A 45 -1.33 -6.36 -0.36
C HIS A 45 -1.72 -7.54 0.54
N GLU A 46 -1.17 -8.72 0.24
CA GLU A 46 -1.45 -9.97 0.98
C GLU A 46 -0.63 -10.08 2.27
N GLU A 47 0.38 -9.25 2.38
CA GLU A 47 1.31 -9.20 3.49
C GLU A 47 0.73 -8.40 4.66
N MET A 48 1.31 -8.60 5.81
CA MET A 48 1.17 -7.71 6.96
C MET A 48 2.20 -6.59 6.85
N GLU A 49 1.80 -5.37 7.20
CA GLU A 49 2.73 -4.25 7.38
C GLU A 49 2.71 -3.76 8.82
N ALA A 50 3.89 -3.55 9.38
CA ALA A 50 4.08 -2.89 10.67
C ALA A 50 5.02 -1.69 10.47
N ALA A 51 4.53 -0.48 10.72
CA ALA A 51 5.30 0.74 10.55
C ALA A 51 5.50 1.48 11.87
N TRP A 52 6.69 2.04 12.05
CA TRP A 52 7.01 3.00 13.09
C TRP A 52 7.06 4.40 12.49
N ILE A 53 6.33 5.32 13.10
CA ILE A 53 6.38 6.74 12.75
C ILE A 53 7.56 7.37 13.50
N GLU A 54 8.68 7.56 12.79
CA GLU A 54 9.92 8.07 13.37
C GLU A 54 9.81 9.55 13.72
N ASP A 55 9.15 10.33 12.84
CA ASP A 55 8.93 11.76 13.04
C ASP A 55 7.73 12.28 12.24
N GLY A 56 7.16 13.40 12.69
CA GLY A 56 6.10 14.10 11.99
C GLY A 56 4.69 13.57 12.27
N SER A 57 3.78 13.86 11.35
CA SER A 57 2.37 13.45 11.43
C SER A 57 1.73 13.35 10.05
N VAL A 58 0.86 12.37 9.87
CA VAL A 58 0.15 12.14 8.61
C VAL A 58 -1.22 11.52 8.90
N ARG A 59 -2.15 11.65 7.95
CA ARG A 59 -3.43 10.97 8.00
C ARG A 59 -3.35 9.66 7.20
N TYR A 60 -3.65 8.56 7.87
CA TYR A 60 -3.82 7.25 7.24
C TYR A 60 -5.29 6.88 7.15
N ASP A 61 -5.71 6.39 6.01
CA ASP A 61 -7.00 5.72 5.84
C ASP A 61 -6.73 4.22 5.76
N ILE A 62 -7.31 3.44 6.68
CA ILE A 62 -7.18 1.97 6.74
C ILE A 62 -8.57 1.37 6.78
N ASN A 63 -8.90 0.54 5.79
CA ASN A 63 -10.24 -0.03 5.63
C ASN A 63 -11.34 1.03 5.79
N PHE A 64 -11.08 2.25 5.23
CA PHE A 64 -12.01 3.38 5.19
C PHE A 64 -12.25 4.09 6.54
N GLU A 65 -11.49 3.74 7.56
CA GLU A 65 -11.39 4.49 8.81
C GLU A 65 -10.15 5.40 8.76
N THR A 66 -10.32 6.67 9.12
CA THR A 66 -9.23 7.65 9.09
C THR A 66 -8.55 7.74 10.45
N PHE A 67 -7.23 7.61 10.45
CA PHE A 67 -6.37 7.70 11.62
C PHE A 67 -5.36 8.83 11.44
N THR A 68 -5.17 9.66 12.46
CA THR A 68 -4.04 10.58 12.50
C THR A 68 -2.91 9.94 13.28
N VAL A 69 -1.83 9.60 12.58
CA VAL A 69 -0.63 9.05 13.21
C VAL A 69 0.41 10.14 13.44
N ARG A 70 1.20 9.96 14.50
CA ARG A 70 2.20 10.92 14.97
C ARG A 70 3.49 10.19 15.34
N LYS A 71 4.52 10.96 15.64
CA LYS A 71 5.78 10.44 16.14
C LYS A 71 5.59 9.38 17.23
N ASP A 72 6.36 8.31 17.10
CA ASP A 72 6.38 7.12 17.95
C ASP A 72 5.11 6.26 17.94
N ASP A 73 4.09 6.58 17.13
CA ASP A 73 2.99 5.65 16.87
C ASP A 73 3.51 4.41 16.10
N ILE A 74 2.88 3.27 16.40
CA ILE A 74 3.04 2.04 15.62
C ILE A 74 1.78 1.83 14.80
N LEU A 75 1.94 1.74 13.48
CA LEU A 75 0.87 1.45 12.55
C LEU A 75 0.88 -0.05 12.22
N LEU A 76 -0.27 -0.70 12.30
CA LEU A 76 -0.44 -2.13 12.03
C LEU A 76 -1.49 -2.33 10.94
N ILE A 77 -1.04 -2.70 9.75
CA ILE A 77 -1.89 -2.95 8.59
C ILE A 77 -2.03 -4.45 8.41
N SER A 78 -3.24 -4.94 8.62
CA SER A 78 -3.55 -6.36 8.45
C SER A 78 -3.48 -6.77 6.97
N PRO A 79 -3.19 -8.04 6.66
CA PRO A 79 -3.27 -8.56 5.30
C PRO A 79 -4.59 -8.18 4.61
N HIS A 80 -4.51 -7.87 3.34
CA HIS A 80 -5.64 -7.49 2.49
C HIS A 80 -6.36 -6.19 2.88
N ALA A 81 -5.87 -5.44 3.88
CA ALA A 81 -6.46 -4.16 4.27
C ALA A 81 -6.14 -3.08 3.24
N PHE A 82 -7.18 -2.39 2.76
CA PHE A 82 -6.99 -1.17 1.97
C PHE A 82 -6.39 -0.08 2.83
N HIS A 83 -5.34 0.56 2.33
CA HIS A 83 -4.74 1.68 3.05
C HIS A 83 -4.15 2.73 2.11
N SER A 84 -4.12 3.96 2.61
CA SER A 84 -3.54 5.13 1.96
C SER A 84 -3.03 6.11 2.99
N ALA A 85 -2.11 6.99 2.60
CA ALA A 85 -1.62 8.06 3.47
C ALA A 85 -1.70 9.41 2.77
N HIS A 86 -2.19 10.42 3.48
CA HIS A 86 -2.37 11.76 2.97
C HIS A 86 -1.70 12.78 3.88
N ALA A 87 -0.70 13.49 3.35
CA ALA A 87 -0.15 14.65 4.02
C ALA A 87 -1.19 15.78 4.01
N PHE A 88 -1.39 16.44 5.13
CA PHE A 88 -2.18 17.68 5.17
C PHE A 88 -1.24 18.91 5.22
N ALA A 89 -1.74 20.06 4.82
CA ALA A 89 -0.93 21.25 4.56
C ALA A 89 0.09 21.55 5.68
N GLY A 90 1.37 21.57 5.32
CA GLY A 90 2.49 21.89 6.23
C GLY A 90 2.96 20.73 7.10
N THR A 91 2.44 19.50 6.93
CA THR A 91 2.90 18.33 7.67
C THR A 91 3.81 17.44 6.81
N GLY A 92 4.76 16.80 7.46
CA GLY A 92 5.60 15.77 6.90
C GLY A 92 5.68 14.58 7.84
N MET A 93 6.20 13.45 7.35
CA MET A 93 6.39 12.24 8.12
C MET A 93 7.65 11.54 7.69
N ILE A 94 8.34 10.96 8.64
CA ILE A 94 9.33 9.91 8.42
C ILE A 94 8.78 8.65 9.04
N SER A 95 8.62 7.61 8.24
CA SER A 95 8.21 6.28 8.72
C SER A 95 9.13 5.19 8.22
N ASP A 96 9.22 4.14 9.00
CA ASP A 96 10.00 2.96 8.70
C ASP A 96 9.08 1.74 8.84
N SER A 97 8.80 1.05 7.75
CA SER A 97 7.85 -0.05 7.71
C SER A 97 8.49 -1.38 7.32
N LEU A 98 7.99 -2.45 7.92
CA LEU A 98 8.31 -3.82 7.62
C LEU A 98 7.07 -4.48 6.99
N VAL A 99 7.19 -4.92 5.76
CA VAL A 99 6.17 -5.68 5.03
C VAL A 99 6.61 -7.13 4.94
N PHE A 100 5.77 -8.07 5.37
CA PHE A 100 6.11 -9.50 5.40
C PHE A 100 4.89 -10.40 5.26
N HIS A 101 5.10 -11.53 4.58
CA HIS A 101 4.06 -12.53 4.40
C HIS A 101 3.91 -13.41 5.65
N LEU A 102 2.68 -13.67 6.09
CA LEU A 102 2.41 -14.44 7.30
C LEU A 102 2.79 -15.93 7.20
N ASP A 103 2.96 -16.46 5.99
CA ASP A 103 3.45 -17.83 5.78
C ASP A 103 4.85 -18.05 6.35
N LEU A 104 5.63 -16.98 6.58
CA LEU A 104 6.89 -17.07 7.31
C LEU A 104 6.75 -17.67 8.72
N LEU A 105 5.58 -17.48 9.32
CA LEU A 105 5.26 -17.94 10.67
C LEU A 105 4.51 -19.27 10.66
N GLY A 106 4.10 -19.75 9.50
CA GLY A 106 3.44 -21.04 9.31
C GLY A 106 4.42 -22.16 9.00
N GLY A 107 4.07 -23.38 9.38
CA GLY A 107 4.76 -24.60 8.95
C GLY A 107 3.96 -25.35 7.88
N GLN A 108 4.59 -26.32 7.22
CA GLN A 108 3.91 -27.20 6.23
C GLN A 108 2.77 -28.01 6.90
N VAL A 109 2.89 -28.29 8.21
CA VAL A 109 1.85 -28.93 9.01
C VAL A 109 1.28 -27.89 9.95
N PRO A 110 -0.04 -27.60 9.88
CA PRO A 110 -0.68 -26.65 10.76
C PRO A 110 -0.58 -27.11 12.22
N ASP A 111 0.07 -26.30 13.01
CA ASP A 111 0.18 -26.47 14.47
C ASP A 111 -0.82 -25.54 15.23
N ALA A 112 -0.80 -25.61 16.55
CA ALA A 112 -1.67 -24.79 17.38
C ALA A 112 -1.42 -23.27 17.21
N CYS A 113 -0.18 -22.86 16.92
CA CYS A 113 0.18 -21.47 16.68
C CYS A 113 -0.44 -20.99 15.37
N THR A 114 -0.28 -21.76 14.30
CA THR A 114 -0.87 -21.46 13.00
C THR A 114 -2.38 -21.38 13.07
N ILE A 115 -3.04 -22.41 13.66
CA ILE A 115 -4.51 -22.48 13.68
C ILE A 115 -5.14 -21.38 14.55
N ARG A 116 -4.56 -21.10 15.73
CA ARG A 116 -5.19 -20.21 16.72
C ARG A 116 -4.80 -18.73 16.54
N TYR A 117 -3.63 -18.44 15.99
CA TYR A 117 -3.07 -17.09 16.00
C TYR A 117 -2.78 -16.54 14.61
N ILE A 118 -2.27 -17.34 13.68
CA ILE A 118 -1.86 -16.85 12.36
C ILE A 118 -2.99 -16.94 11.35
N ALA A 119 -3.55 -18.12 11.15
CA ALA A 119 -4.61 -18.35 10.16
C ALA A 119 -5.86 -17.46 10.35
N PRO A 120 -6.31 -17.12 11.58
CA PRO A 120 -7.42 -16.18 11.74
C PRO A 120 -7.14 -14.78 11.21
N ILE A 121 -5.87 -14.33 11.20
CA ILE A 121 -5.48 -13.03 10.62
C ILE A 121 -5.38 -13.16 9.10
N GLN A 122 -4.74 -14.21 8.58
CA GLN A 122 -4.66 -14.49 7.13
C GLN A 122 -6.04 -14.58 6.48
N THR A 123 -7.00 -15.20 7.17
CA THR A 123 -8.38 -15.37 6.67
C THR A 123 -9.29 -14.18 6.97
N GLY A 124 -8.78 -13.10 7.56
CA GLY A 124 -9.55 -11.91 7.92
C GLY A 124 -10.56 -12.10 9.06
N LYS A 125 -10.56 -13.26 9.76
CA LYS A 125 -11.40 -13.46 10.95
C LYS A 125 -10.97 -12.62 12.14
N LYS A 126 -9.67 -12.30 12.20
CA LYS A 126 -9.08 -11.36 13.15
C LYS A 126 -8.30 -10.29 12.40
N ARG A 127 -8.18 -9.11 13.00
CA ARG A 127 -7.42 -8.00 12.48
C ARG A 127 -6.58 -7.35 13.58
N PHE A 128 -5.53 -6.65 13.19
CA PHE A 128 -4.81 -5.79 14.11
C PHE A 128 -5.59 -4.50 14.38
N VAL A 129 -5.44 -3.97 15.59
CA VAL A 129 -5.78 -2.58 15.89
C VAL A 129 -4.85 -1.69 15.06
N PRO A 130 -5.38 -0.78 14.21
CA PRO A 130 -4.57 -0.09 13.21
C PRO A 130 -3.45 0.78 13.78
N VAL A 131 -3.64 1.39 14.95
CA VAL A 131 -2.65 2.29 15.55
C VAL A 131 -2.46 1.97 17.02
N VAL A 132 -1.20 1.88 17.45
CA VAL A 132 -0.80 1.74 18.85
C VAL A 132 -0.05 3.02 19.25
N HIS A 133 -0.62 3.77 20.19
CA HIS A 133 -0.06 5.05 20.62
C HIS A 133 0.92 4.90 21.79
N PRO A 134 1.90 5.83 21.94
CA PRO A 134 2.72 5.94 23.13
C PRO A 134 1.89 5.96 24.42
N GLY A 135 2.35 5.26 25.44
CA GLY A 135 1.63 5.15 26.73
C GLY A 135 0.56 4.06 26.78
N GLN A 136 0.17 3.46 25.67
CA GLN A 136 -0.70 2.29 25.69
C GLN A 136 0.04 1.04 26.20
N PRO A 137 -0.67 0.07 26.83
CA PRO A 137 -0.05 -1.15 27.35
C PRO A 137 0.78 -1.88 26.29
N GLY A 138 2.06 -2.16 26.60
CA GLY A 138 2.95 -2.91 25.71
C GLY A 138 3.50 -2.14 24.50
N HIS A 139 3.16 -0.85 24.33
CA HIS A 139 3.69 -0.03 23.24
C HIS A 139 5.22 -0.04 23.17
N GLU A 140 5.92 0.21 24.28
CA GLU A 140 7.39 0.23 24.33
C GLU A 140 8.00 -1.12 23.92
N GLN A 141 7.42 -2.22 24.39
CA GLN A 141 7.89 -3.55 24.05
C GLN A 141 7.67 -3.89 22.57
N LEU A 142 6.50 -3.51 22.02
CA LEU A 142 6.18 -3.66 20.61
C LEU A 142 7.12 -2.83 19.75
N LEU A 143 7.31 -1.56 20.09
CA LEU A 143 8.21 -0.65 19.38
C LEU A 143 9.65 -1.13 19.41
N ALA A 144 10.15 -1.56 20.57
CA ALA A 144 11.50 -2.11 20.69
C ALA A 144 11.68 -3.38 19.85
N CYS A 145 10.66 -4.23 19.77
CA CYS A 145 10.67 -5.42 18.93
C CYS A 145 10.66 -5.04 17.42
N LEU A 146 9.80 -4.11 17.01
CA LEU A 146 9.72 -3.62 15.65
C LEU A 146 11.05 -2.96 15.20
N LYS A 147 11.65 -2.11 16.02
CA LYS A 147 12.94 -1.49 15.71
C LYS A 147 14.06 -2.53 15.49
N LYS A 148 14.07 -3.63 16.26
CA LYS A 148 15.02 -4.73 16.03
C LYS A 148 14.75 -5.46 14.72
N LEU A 149 13.49 -5.67 14.36
CA LEU A 149 13.11 -6.26 13.09
C LEU A 149 13.54 -5.37 11.92
N LEU A 150 13.31 -4.06 12.00
CA LEU A 150 13.70 -3.08 10.98
C LEU A 150 15.22 -3.02 10.81
N ALA A 151 15.98 -3.03 11.89
CA ALA A 151 17.45 -2.98 11.84
C ALA A 151 18.08 -4.20 11.13
N GLY A 152 17.41 -5.35 11.14
CA GLY A 152 17.88 -6.58 10.50
C GLY A 152 17.50 -6.72 9.01
N VAL A 153 16.82 -5.73 8.40
CA VAL A 153 16.37 -5.79 7.01
C VAL A 153 16.89 -4.57 6.25
N GLU A 154 17.45 -4.79 5.07
CA GLU A 154 17.91 -3.70 4.21
C GLU A 154 16.72 -2.89 3.67
N ASP A 155 16.90 -1.57 3.53
CA ASP A 155 15.89 -0.69 2.96
C ASP A 155 15.74 -0.95 1.46
N ALA A 156 14.51 -1.16 1.02
CA ALA A 156 14.18 -1.33 -0.39
C ALA A 156 14.58 -0.12 -1.25
N ASN A 157 14.59 1.08 -0.66
CA ASN A 157 14.97 2.31 -1.34
C ASN A 157 16.50 2.46 -1.51
N ASP A 158 17.31 1.66 -0.82
CA ASP A 158 18.77 1.61 -0.98
C ASP A 158 19.23 0.62 -2.06
N SER A 159 18.33 0.05 -2.84
CA SER A 159 18.60 -0.94 -3.89
C SER A 159 19.51 -0.45 -5.04
N TRP A 160 19.83 0.84 -5.14
CA TRP A 160 20.85 1.39 -6.04
C TRP A 160 22.29 1.16 -5.56
N ARG A 161 22.51 0.93 -4.27
CA ARG A 161 23.75 0.36 -3.80
C ARG A 161 23.69 -1.12 -4.16
N LEU A 162 24.57 -1.55 -5.07
CA LEU A 162 24.80 -2.97 -5.37
C LEU A 162 24.77 -3.72 -4.04
N ALA A 163 23.59 -4.24 -3.69
CA ALA A 163 23.45 -5.08 -2.52
C ALA A 163 24.47 -6.21 -2.73
N PRO A 164 25.33 -6.50 -1.76
CA PRO A 164 26.15 -7.69 -1.85
C PRO A 164 25.16 -8.82 -2.08
N ASP A 165 25.36 -9.54 -3.19
CA ASP A 165 24.57 -10.69 -3.62
C ASP A 165 24.13 -11.49 -2.38
N PRO A 166 22.83 -11.59 -2.09
CA PRO A 166 22.35 -12.29 -0.90
C PRO A 166 22.83 -13.75 -0.88
N LEU A 167 23.22 -14.31 -2.04
CA LEU A 167 23.85 -15.60 -2.16
C LEU A 167 25.34 -15.60 -1.77
N LYS A 168 25.99 -14.43 -1.61
CA LYS A 168 27.41 -14.33 -1.22
C LYS A 168 27.67 -14.22 0.27
N ARG A 169 26.62 -14.05 1.11
CA ARG A 169 26.74 -14.26 2.54
C ARG A 169 26.57 -15.75 2.84
N GLU A 170 27.57 -16.54 2.49
CA GLU A 170 27.65 -17.97 2.87
C GLU A 170 28.18 -18.06 4.31
N GLY A 171 27.44 -18.73 5.20
CA GLY A 171 27.94 -19.15 6.49
C GLY A 171 26.89 -19.17 7.60
N ALA A 172 27.30 -19.66 8.74
CA ALA A 172 26.52 -19.83 9.97
C ALA A 172 25.84 -18.54 10.47
N GLU A 173 26.40 -17.36 10.17
CA GLU A 173 25.83 -16.06 10.54
C GLU A 173 24.48 -15.77 9.86
N ARG A 174 24.30 -16.17 8.60
CA ARG A 174 23.02 -15.96 7.88
C ARG A 174 21.90 -16.83 8.46
N VAL A 175 22.19 -18.08 8.77
CA VAL A 175 21.22 -19.01 9.38
C VAL A 175 20.76 -18.50 10.74
N VAL A 176 21.67 -17.92 11.51
CA VAL A 176 21.35 -17.34 12.83
C VAL A 176 20.49 -16.08 12.64
N GLU A 177 20.75 -15.23 11.66
CA GLU A 177 19.93 -14.03 11.38
C GLU A 177 18.48 -14.38 10.98
N GLU A 178 18.29 -15.38 10.12
CA GLU A 178 16.95 -15.82 9.70
C GLU A 178 16.14 -16.39 10.87
N LEU A 179 16.78 -17.19 11.71
CA LEU A 179 16.17 -17.71 12.95
C LEU A 179 15.82 -16.59 13.93
N TYR A 180 16.73 -15.63 14.12
CA TYR A 180 16.52 -14.46 14.98
C TYR A 180 15.36 -13.60 14.49
N ARG A 181 15.26 -13.39 13.18
CA ARG A 181 14.15 -12.65 12.58
C ARG A 181 12.81 -13.34 12.79
N LYS A 182 12.74 -14.67 12.65
CA LYS A 182 11.55 -15.44 12.97
C LYS A 182 11.20 -15.38 14.47
N GLU A 183 12.19 -15.48 15.35
CA GLU A 183 11.99 -15.28 16.80
C GLU A 183 11.37 -13.92 17.09
N LEU A 184 11.90 -12.84 16.50
CA LEU A 184 11.38 -11.49 16.67
C LEU A 184 9.95 -11.35 16.13
N LEU A 185 9.63 -11.95 14.98
CA LEU A 185 8.27 -11.94 14.42
C LEU A 185 7.28 -12.66 15.35
N PHE A 186 7.62 -13.85 15.83
CA PHE A 186 6.79 -14.55 16.82
C PHE A 186 6.65 -13.76 18.14
N ARG A 187 7.71 -13.11 18.58
CA ARG A 187 7.68 -12.23 19.76
C ARG A 187 6.74 -11.03 19.51
N PHE A 188 6.80 -10.41 18.34
CA PHE A 188 5.93 -9.31 17.96
C PHE A 188 4.45 -9.73 18.00
N PHE A 189 4.11 -10.87 17.39
CA PHE A 189 2.76 -11.44 17.44
C PHE A 189 2.31 -11.75 18.85
N ARG A 190 3.16 -12.39 19.64
CA ARG A 190 2.87 -12.70 21.05
C ARG A 190 2.55 -11.43 21.83
N LEU A 191 3.33 -10.36 21.67
CA LEU A 191 3.07 -9.08 22.32
C LEU A 191 1.75 -8.47 21.86
N ALA A 192 1.48 -8.46 20.54
CA ALA A 192 0.24 -7.94 20.01
C ALA A 192 -0.99 -8.66 20.57
N TYR A 193 -0.96 -9.98 20.66
CA TYR A 193 -2.03 -10.76 21.29
C TYR A 193 -2.12 -10.52 22.80
N GLN A 194 -1.00 -10.50 23.50
CA GLN A 194 -0.93 -10.32 24.95
C GLN A 194 -1.55 -8.99 25.40
N TYR A 195 -1.34 -7.93 24.62
CA TYR A 195 -1.83 -6.59 24.94
C TYR A 195 -3.16 -6.23 24.23
N GLY A 196 -3.80 -7.21 23.57
CA GLY A 196 -5.13 -7.03 22.97
C GLY A 196 -5.14 -6.24 21.67
N TYR A 197 -4.00 -6.13 20.97
CA TYR A 197 -3.90 -5.47 19.67
C TYR A 197 -4.31 -6.35 18.49
N VAL A 198 -4.78 -7.56 18.75
CA VAL A 198 -5.44 -8.42 17.78
C VAL A 198 -6.86 -8.66 18.24
N THR A 199 -7.82 -8.19 17.48
CA THR A 199 -9.26 -8.25 17.80
C THR A 199 -9.99 -9.12 16.80
N GLY A 200 -11.20 -9.57 17.16
CA GLY A 200 -12.13 -10.14 16.18
C GLY A 200 -12.44 -9.10 15.11
N ASN A 201 -12.54 -9.54 13.88
CA ASN A 201 -13.03 -8.67 12.82
C ASN A 201 -14.56 -8.57 12.97
N GLU A 202 -15.01 -7.60 13.76
CA GLU A 202 -16.44 -7.31 13.96
C GLU A 202 -17.10 -6.71 12.73
N ASN A 203 -16.32 -6.43 11.67
CA ASN A 203 -16.90 -6.18 10.36
C ASN A 203 -17.69 -7.42 9.99
N THR A 204 -18.99 -7.31 10.15
CA THR A 204 -19.99 -8.31 9.84
C THR A 204 -19.68 -8.97 8.48
N ALA A 205 -20.21 -10.15 8.23
CA ALA A 205 -20.14 -10.81 6.91
C ALA A 205 -20.41 -9.83 5.75
N ALA A 206 -21.27 -8.82 5.97
CA ALA A 206 -21.53 -7.71 5.06
C ALA A 206 -20.30 -6.82 4.77
N GLY A 207 -19.44 -6.55 5.75
CA GLY A 207 -18.23 -5.72 5.52
C GLY A 207 -17.17 -6.46 4.72
N MET A 208 -17.01 -7.77 4.94
CA MET A 208 -16.13 -8.62 4.13
C MET A 208 -16.66 -8.73 2.70
N GLU A 209 -17.96 -8.94 2.53
CA GLU A 209 -18.61 -8.97 1.21
C GLU A 209 -18.42 -7.64 0.45
N HIS A 210 -18.55 -6.51 1.12
CA HIS A 210 -18.32 -5.20 0.51
C HIS A 210 -16.85 -5.01 0.08
N THR A 211 -15.89 -5.50 0.87
CA THR A 211 -14.46 -5.43 0.53
C THR A 211 -14.16 -6.27 -0.71
N GLU A 212 -14.70 -7.49 -0.80
CA GLU A 212 -14.52 -8.33 -1.99
C GLU A 212 -15.20 -7.73 -3.23
N LYS A 213 -16.43 -7.23 -3.12
CA LYS A 213 -17.11 -6.52 -4.21
C LYS A 213 -16.33 -5.30 -4.70
N LEU A 214 -15.72 -4.55 -3.77
CA LEU A 214 -14.87 -3.43 -4.15
C LEU A 214 -13.64 -3.91 -4.92
N LYS A 215 -12.97 -4.96 -4.45
CA LYS A 215 -11.81 -5.56 -5.16
C LYS A 215 -12.17 -5.99 -6.57
N GLU A 216 -13.31 -6.65 -6.74
CA GLU A 216 -13.80 -7.09 -8.07
C GLU A 216 -13.98 -5.90 -9.01
N VAL A 217 -14.68 -4.84 -8.56
CA VAL A 217 -14.88 -3.63 -9.36
C VAL A 217 -13.56 -2.94 -9.69
N LEU A 218 -12.68 -2.81 -8.70
CA LEU A 218 -11.40 -2.15 -8.91
C LEU A 218 -10.52 -2.93 -9.89
N THR A 219 -10.49 -4.26 -9.79
CA THR A 219 -9.80 -5.14 -10.74
C THR A 219 -10.40 -5.01 -12.13
N TYR A 220 -11.73 -4.98 -12.26
CA TYR A 220 -12.39 -4.77 -13.53
C TYR A 220 -12.03 -3.43 -14.17
N ILE A 221 -12.10 -2.33 -13.42
CA ILE A 221 -11.69 -1.00 -13.91
C ILE A 221 -10.25 -1.02 -14.42
N GLN A 222 -9.35 -1.73 -13.74
CA GLN A 222 -7.93 -1.79 -14.10
C GLN A 222 -7.66 -2.55 -15.39
N THR A 223 -8.42 -3.60 -15.63
CA THR A 223 -8.26 -4.42 -16.85
C THR A 223 -8.94 -3.77 -18.05
N HIS A 224 -9.96 -2.91 -17.83
CA HIS A 224 -10.80 -2.33 -18.87
C HIS A 224 -10.76 -0.78 -18.91
N TYR A 225 -9.81 -0.13 -18.21
CA TYR A 225 -9.79 1.34 -18.05
C TYR A 225 -9.71 2.12 -19.38
N THR A 226 -9.18 1.52 -20.42
CA THR A 226 -9.12 2.13 -21.75
C THR A 226 -10.47 2.15 -22.47
N GLU A 227 -11.40 1.31 -22.02
CA GLU A 227 -12.72 1.15 -22.61
C GLU A 227 -13.74 2.16 -22.06
N ASN A 228 -14.91 2.22 -22.66
CA ASN A 228 -15.99 3.09 -22.19
C ASN A 228 -16.76 2.46 -21.06
N LEU A 229 -16.20 2.50 -19.84
CA LEU A 229 -16.82 1.97 -18.63
C LEU A 229 -18.04 2.79 -18.21
N THR A 230 -19.16 2.11 -17.99
CA THR A 230 -20.39 2.72 -17.49
C THR A 230 -20.62 2.43 -16.02
N ILE A 231 -21.28 3.36 -15.31
CA ILE A 231 -21.63 3.14 -13.91
C ILE A 231 -22.58 1.94 -13.72
N ASP A 232 -23.46 1.70 -14.68
CA ASP A 232 -24.43 0.61 -14.62
C ASP A 232 -23.74 -0.76 -14.77
N GLU A 233 -22.73 -0.85 -15.63
CA GLU A 233 -21.89 -2.04 -15.77
C GLU A 233 -21.14 -2.35 -14.48
N LEU A 234 -20.48 -1.35 -13.89
CA LEU A 234 -19.74 -1.51 -12.65
C LEU A 234 -20.64 -1.83 -11.44
N ALA A 235 -21.85 -1.25 -11.42
CA ALA A 235 -22.86 -1.57 -10.43
C ALA A 235 -23.34 -3.03 -10.55
N GLY A 236 -23.44 -3.53 -11.79
CA GLY A 236 -23.78 -4.92 -12.09
C GLY A 236 -22.81 -5.94 -11.51
N ILE A 237 -21.51 -5.65 -11.52
CA ILE A 237 -20.46 -6.50 -10.91
C ILE A 237 -20.74 -6.71 -9.41
N CYS A 238 -21.14 -5.66 -8.72
CA CYS A 238 -21.48 -5.72 -7.29
C CYS A 238 -22.90 -6.25 -7.00
N HIS A 239 -23.73 -6.46 -8.01
CA HIS A 239 -25.17 -6.69 -7.87
C HIS A 239 -25.88 -5.54 -7.13
N PHE A 240 -25.46 -4.30 -7.36
CA PHE A 240 -26.02 -3.10 -6.76
C PHE A 240 -26.84 -2.29 -7.78
N SER A 241 -27.81 -1.53 -7.27
CA SER A 241 -28.39 -0.46 -8.07
C SER A 241 -27.35 0.64 -8.30
N ARG A 242 -27.48 1.40 -9.40
CA ARG A 242 -26.60 2.53 -9.70
C ARG A 242 -26.40 3.50 -8.52
N ALA A 243 -27.50 3.87 -7.85
CA ALA A 243 -27.45 4.79 -6.70
C ALA A 243 -26.69 4.19 -5.52
N HIS A 244 -26.95 2.92 -5.22
CA HIS A 244 -26.24 2.19 -4.14
C HIS A 244 -24.75 2.06 -4.49
N PHE A 245 -24.41 1.68 -5.71
CA PHE A 245 -23.03 1.57 -6.17
C PHE A 245 -22.28 2.90 -6.06
N MET A 246 -22.86 4.01 -6.49
CA MET A 246 -22.21 5.32 -6.40
C MET A 246 -21.93 5.71 -4.94
N SER A 247 -22.89 5.49 -4.04
CA SER A 247 -22.70 5.74 -2.60
C SER A 247 -21.68 4.79 -1.98
N PHE A 248 -21.76 3.51 -2.31
CA PHE A 248 -20.80 2.48 -1.92
C PHE A 248 -19.39 2.86 -2.38
N PHE A 249 -19.19 3.09 -3.66
CA PHE A 249 -17.88 3.39 -4.22
C PHE A 249 -17.27 4.66 -3.61
N HIS A 250 -18.06 5.74 -3.47
CA HIS A 250 -17.62 6.97 -2.82
C HIS A 250 -17.26 6.74 -1.35
N ARG A 251 -18.09 6.01 -0.61
CA ARG A 251 -17.83 5.67 0.80
C ARG A 251 -16.49 4.95 0.98
N TYR A 252 -16.17 4.03 0.05
CA TYR A 252 -15.01 3.15 0.16
C TYR A 252 -13.75 3.70 -0.50
N THR A 253 -13.83 4.62 -1.43
CA THR A 253 -12.67 5.20 -2.13
C THR A 253 -12.43 6.68 -1.85
N GLY A 254 -13.35 7.35 -1.16
CA GLY A 254 -13.30 8.79 -0.91
C GLY A 254 -13.55 9.66 -2.15
N MET A 255 -13.82 9.04 -3.32
CA MET A 255 -14.04 9.77 -4.58
C MET A 255 -15.14 9.12 -5.42
N THR A 256 -15.64 9.83 -6.42
CA THR A 256 -16.59 9.23 -7.35
C THR A 256 -15.90 8.22 -8.27
N CYS A 257 -16.64 7.21 -8.75
CA CYS A 257 -16.09 6.20 -9.65
C CYS A 257 -15.53 6.81 -10.94
N VAL A 258 -16.16 7.85 -11.47
CA VAL A 258 -15.67 8.57 -12.67
C VAL A 258 -14.35 9.31 -12.39
N GLU A 259 -14.22 9.96 -11.23
CA GLU A 259 -12.96 10.59 -10.81
C GLU A 259 -11.86 9.54 -10.68
N TYR A 260 -12.18 8.41 -10.11
CA TYR A 260 -11.28 7.30 -9.95
C TYR A 260 -10.74 6.78 -11.31
N ILE A 261 -11.65 6.44 -12.24
CA ILE A 261 -11.27 5.98 -13.59
C ILE A 261 -10.39 7.02 -14.29
N ASN A 262 -10.77 8.30 -14.23
CA ASN A 262 -9.99 9.36 -14.83
C ASN A 262 -8.60 9.48 -14.22
N ARG A 263 -8.49 9.38 -12.89
CA ARG A 263 -7.22 9.44 -12.18
C ARG A 263 -6.31 8.28 -12.57
N PHE A 264 -6.87 7.08 -12.67
CA PHE A 264 -6.18 5.89 -13.12
C PHE A 264 -5.62 6.05 -14.54
N ARG A 265 -6.45 6.49 -15.48
CA ARG A 265 -6.07 6.81 -16.87
C ARG A 265 -4.94 7.84 -16.94
N LEU A 266 -5.03 8.89 -16.13
CA LEU A 266 -4.02 9.97 -16.10
C LEU A 266 -2.66 9.47 -15.60
N TYR A 267 -2.61 8.59 -14.63
CA TYR A 267 -1.35 8.00 -14.17
C TYR A 267 -0.69 7.14 -15.26
N HIS A 268 -1.46 6.31 -15.97
CA HIS A 268 -0.94 5.54 -17.10
C HIS A 268 -0.46 6.43 -18.25
N ALA A 269 -1.22 7.46 -18.56
CA ALA A 269 -0.81 8.44 -19.56
C ALA A 269 0.49 9.17 -19.15
N ALA A 270 0.64 9.53 -17.88
CA ALA A 270 1.84 10.17 -17.36
C ALA A 270 3.08 9.25 -17.47
N GLN A 271 2.90 7.97 -17.20
CA GLN A 271 3.95 6.97 -17.38
C GLN A 271 4.38 6.85 -18.86
N LEU A 272 3.43 6.69 -19.77
CA LEU A 272 3.75 6.64 -21.21
C LEU A 272 4.41 7.92 -21.72
N LEU A 273 4.02 9.08 -21.18
CA LEU A 273 4.66 10.37 -21.50
C LEU A 273 6.10 10.46 -21.00
N ALA A 274 6.41 9.83 -19.87
CA ALA A 274 7.76 9.75 -19.32
C ALA A 274 8.65 8.80 -20.14
N GLU A 275 8.14 7.61 -20.46
CA GLU A 275 8.91 6.52 -21.05
C GLU A 275 9.02 6.59 -22.59
N THR A 276 8.15 7.36 -23.25
CA THR A 276 8.06 7.35 -24.72
C THR A 276 8.00 8.75 -25.36
N ASP A 277 8.26 8.81 -26.69
CA ASP A 277 8.11 10.00 -27.53
C ASP A 277 6.74 10.13 -28.19
N ARG A 278 5.79 9.27 -27.85
CA ARG A 278 4.45 9.25 -28.46
C ARG A 278 3.76 10.63 -28.36
N PRO A 279 3.06 11.06 -29.40
CA PRO A 279 2.28 12.29 -29.35
C PRO A 279 1.32 12.32 -28.15
N VAL A 280 1.17 13.47 -27.52
CA VAL A 280 0.27 13.64 -26.36
C VAL A 280 -1.15 13.20 -26.68
N MET A 281 -1.62 13.44 -27.92
CA MET A 281 -2.95 13.05 -28.36
C MET A 281 -3.09 11.51 -28.41
N GLU A 282 -2.13 10.81 -28.98
CA GLU A 282 -2.13 9.34 -29.03
C GLU A 282 -2.08 8.75 -27.61
N THR A 283 -1.21 9.26 -26.76
CA THR A 283 -1.13 8.85 -25.35
C THR A 283 -2.48 9.03 -24.65
N ALA A 284 -3.17 10.13 -24.87
CA ALA A 284 -4.50 10.36 -24.29
C ALA A 284 -5.52 9.32 -24.79
N MET A 285 -5.55 9.06 -26.10
CA MET A 285 -6.50 8.12 -26.71
C MET A 285 -6.25 6.69 -26.26
N GLU A 286 -5.01 6.23 -26.24
CA GLU A 286 -4.62 4.89 -25.76
C GLU A 286 -5.01 4.66 -24.29
N ASN A 287 -5.11 5.73 -23.51
CA ASN A 287 -5.55 5.67 -22.12
C ASN A 287 -7.04 5.98 -21.91
N GLY A 288 -7.86 5.87 -22.97
CA GLY A 288 -9.31 5.98 -22.90
C GLY A 288 -9.87 7.40 -22.80
N PHE A 289 -9.08 8.43 -23.15
CA PHE A 289 -9.57 9.79 -23.27
C PHE A 289 -9.94 10.12 -24.72
N HIS A 290 -11.21 10.22 -25.02
CA HIS A 290 -11.71 10.55 -26.35
C HIS A 290 -11.74 12.07 -26.65
N ASN A 291 -11.41 12.91 -25.66
CA ASN A 291 -11.37 14.36 -25.80
C ASN A 291 -10.07 14.92 -25.23
N ILE A 292 -9.23 15.45 -26.11
CA ILE A 292 -7.90 15.96 -25.75
C ILE A 292 -7.96 17.20 -24.84
N SER A 293 -8.95 18.05 -24.99
CA SER A 293 -9.12 19.25 -24.15
C SER A 293 -9.49 18.85 -22.74
N TYR A 294 -10.37 17.84 -22.59
CA TYR A 294 -10.73 17.27 -21.30
C TYR A 294 -9.54 16.59 -20.64
N PHE A 295 -8.77 15.79 -21.40
CA PHE A 295 -7.52 15.19 -20.94
C PHE A 295 -6.55 16.23 -20.39
N ASN A 296 -6.22 17.26 -21.18
CA ASN A 296 -5.27 18.30 -20.78
C ASN A 296 -5.73 19.03 -19.51
N LYS A 297 -7.03 19.34 -19.40
CA LYS A 297 -7.62 19.97 -18.20
C LYS A 297 -7.46 19.07 -16.98
N LYS A 298 -7.81 17.78 -17.11
CA LYS A 298 -7.71 16.82 -16.01
C LYS A 298 -6.26 16.52 -15.63
N PHE A 299 -5.37 16.39 -16.61
CA PHE A 299 -3.94 16.17 -16.42
C PHE A 299 -3.30 17.33 -15.65
N ARG A 300 -3.55 18.57 -16.07
CA ARG A 300 -3.07 19.76 -15.36
C ARG A 300 -3.66 19.86 -13.95
N GLY A 301 -4.92 19.50 -13.76
CA GLY A 301 -5.55 19.45 -12.44
C GLY A 301 -4.89 18.44 -11.49
N GLN A 302 -4.44 17.29 -12.03
CA GLN A 302 -3.82 16.20 -11.26
C GLN A 302 -2.34 16.46 -10.98
N PHE A 303 -1.58 16.94 -11.97
CA PHE A 303 -0.11 17.06 -11.91
C PHE A 303 0.40 18.49 -11.77
N GLY A 304 -0.47 19.48 -11.80
CA GLY A 304 -0.13 20.91 -11.72
C GLY A 304 0.45 21.51 -13.00
N ILE A 305 0.88 20.70 -13.96
CA ILE A 305 1.53 21.09 -15.23
C ILE A 305 0.89 20.36 -16.42
N THR A 306 1.13 20.87 -17.62
CA THR A 306 0.61 20.24 -18.84
C THR A 306 1.34 18.94 -19.18
N PRO A 307 0.74 18.01 -19.96
CA PRO A 307 1.41 16.78 -20.39
C PRO A 307 2.75 17.01 -21.08
N LYS A 308 2.87 18.07 -21.88
CA LYS A 308 4.11 18.45 -22.57
C LYS A 308 5.20 18.91 -21.59
N GLU A 309 4.81 19.73 -20.62
CA GLU A 309 5.73 20.20 -19.54
C GLU A 309 6.16 19.05 -18.65
N TYR A 310 5.23 18.12 -18.35
CA TYR A 310 5.52 16.91 -17.56
C TYR A 310 6.60 16.05 -18.22
N ARG A 311 6.45 15.73 -19.53
CA ARG A 311 7.47 15.02 -20.31
C ARG A 311 8.82 15.72 -20.28
N ALA A 312 8.83 17.05 -20.49
CA ALA A 312 10.07 17.83 -20.49
C ALA A 312 10.75 17.85 -19.11
N ALA A 313 9.97 17.85 -18.02
CA ALA A 313 10.48 17.83 -16.64
C ALA A 313 11.13 16.49 -16.30
N VAL A 314 10.48 15.37 -16.63
CA VAL A 314 11.00 14.01 -16.36
C VAL A 314 12.34 13.82 -17.09
N ARG A 315 12.42 14.16 -18.37
CA ARG A 315 13.66 14.01 -19.17
C ARG A 315 14.83 14.89 -18.73
N ARG A 316 14.57 15.99 -18.02
CA ARG A 316 15.63 16.81 -17.42
C ARG A 316 16.22 16.17 -16.16
N LEU A 317 15.50 15.26 -15.53
CA LEU A 317 15.94 14.55 -14.32
C LEU A 317 16.77 13.31 -14.68
N GLU A 318 16.65 12.80 -15.91
CA GLU A 318 17.40 11.64 -16.42
C GLU A 318 18.74 12.02 -17.06
N LYS A 319 19.01 13.32 -17.25
CA LYS A 319 20.28 13.88 -17.73
C LYS A 319 21.10 14.45 -16.58
#